data_2767078b71ebbbcaf099d9988ccde24a
#
_entry.id   2767078b71ebbbcaf099d9988ccde24a
#
_cell.length_a   1.000
_cell.length_b   1.000
_cell.length_c   1.000
_cell.angle_alpha   90.00
_cell.angle_beta   90.00
_cell.angle_gamma   90.00
#
_symmetry.space_group_name_H-M   'P 1'
#
loop_
_entity.id
_entity.type
_entity.pdbx_description
1 polymer ?
#
loop_
_entity_poly.entity_id
_entity_poly.type
_entity_poly.pdbx_seq_one_letter_code
_entity_poly.pdbx_strand_id
1 'polypeptide(L)'
;MSRIDLLLHPIRIRIIMALGGQPLTPGQIAQEISDVPQTSLYRHINALLDGGIIRVVDERPVRGTVEKVYALVEGATRIRADELEVVSDEDHLRYFMVFLSSLLQDFSSYLERHQGETNRMDDSVYAKTVLHLTDDQYHQLTEQFRSLALPHAAAPDEDPTAPPKRRYTFALFSIPED
;
A
#
# COMPACT_ATOMS: atom_id res chain seq x y z
N MET A 1 20.91 -1.72 0.90
CA MET A 1 19.55 -1.73 1.47
C MET A 1 18.83 -2.91 0.85
N SER A 2 18.25 -3.82 1.65
CA SER A 2 17.55 -4.97 1.09
C SER A 2 16.26 -4.54 0.39
N ARG A 3 15.71 -5.40 -0.50
CA ARG A 3 14.43 -5.13 -1.15
C ARG A 3 13.29 -5.05 -0.12
N ILE A 4 13.36 -5.85 0.92
CA ILE A 4 12.40 -5.83 2.03
C ILE A 4 12.47 -4.47 2.76
N ASP A 5 13.67 -3.97 3.06
CA ASP A 5 13.82 -2.63 3.65
C ASP A 5 13.26 -1.53 2.75
N LEU A 6 13.34 -1.71 1.42
CA LEU A 6 12.72 -0.77 0.49
C LEU A 6 11.20 -0.78 0.58
N LEU A 7 10.59 -1.95 0.64
CA LEU A 7 9.14 -2.12 0.66
C LEU A 7 8.52 -1.73 2.01
N LEU A 8 9.18 -2.09 3.11
CA LEU A 8 8.63 -1.98 4.46
C LEU A 8 9.10 -0.72 5.24
N HIS A 9 9.36 0.37 4.54
CA HIS A 9 9.57 1.67 5.18
C HIS A 9 8.25 2.45 5.26
N PRO A 10 7.87 3.09 6.39
CA PRO A 10 6.57 3.73 6.58
C PRO A 10 6.14 4.66 5.44
N ILE A 11 7.00 5.61 5.05
CA ILE A 11 6.70 6.55 3.97
C ILE A 11 6.63 5.84 2.61
N ARG A 12 7.50 4.85 2.35
CA ARG A 12 7.52 4.13 1.07
C ARG A 12 6.31 3.22 0.89
N ILE A 13 5.81 2.57 1.97
CA ILE A 13 4.54 1.83 1.93
C ILE A 13 3.42 2.76 1.46
N ARG A 14 3.31 3.96 2.02
CA ARG A 14 2.27 4.92 1.66
C ARG A 14 2.40 5.41 0.20
N ILE A 15 3.62 5.64 -0.28
CA ILE A 15 3.86 5.94 -1.71
C ILE A 15 3.41 4.77 -2.59
N ILE A 16 3.77 3.54 -2.24
CA ILE A 16 3.37 2.32 -2.96
C ILE A 16 1.84 2.21 -2.99
N MET A 17 1.17 2.42 -1.86
CA MET A 17 -0.29 2.38 -1.78
C MET A 17 -0.96 3.47 -2.62
N ALA A 18 -0.40 4.70 -2.63
CA ALA A 18 -0.89 5.77 -3.48
C ALA A 18 -0.79 5.41 -4.98
N LEU A 19 0.31 4.77 -5.38
CA LEU A 19 0.56 4.32 -6.75
C LEU A 19 -0.19 3.02 -7.13
N GLY A 20 -0.78 2.32 -6.16
CA GLY A 20 -1.46 1.04 -6.39
C GLY A 20 -2.68 1.14 -7.29
N GLY A 21 -3.30 2.31 -7.38
CA GLY A 21 -4.49 2.55 -8.16
C GLY A 21 -4.22 3.12 -9.56
N GLN A 22 -3.18 3.95 -9.72
CA GLN A 22 -2.90 4.68 -10.97
C GLN A 22 -1.50 5.29 -10.97
N PRO A 23 -0.95 5.63 -12.14
CA PRO A 23 0.26 6.43 -12.22
C PRO A 23 0.05 7.84 -11.68
N LEU A 24 1.00 8.32 -10.86
CA LEU A 24 0.93 9.64 -10.22
C LEU A 24 2.22 10.43 -10.41
N THR A 25 2.09 11.77 -10.45
CA THR A 25 3.23 12.69 -10.31
C THR A 25 3.64 12.85 -8.84
N PRO A 26 4.86 13.33 -8.53
CA PRO A 26 5.26 13.62 -7.15
C PRO A 26 4.31 14.61 -6.45
N GLY A 27 3.77 15.58 -7.20
CA GLY A 27 2.79 16.52 -6.67
C GLY A 27 1.49 15.84 -6.24
N GLN A 28 0.99 14.88 -7.03
CA GLN A 28 -0.20 14.10 -6.70
C GLN A 28 0.06 13.17 -5.51
N ILE A 29 1.24 12.50 -5.48
CA ILE A 29 1.63 11.68 -4.31
C ILE A 29 1.69 12.55 -3.04
N ALA A 30 2.24 13.77 -3.11
CA ALA A 30 2.29 14.69 -1.98
C ALA A 30 0.90 15.11 -1.46
N GLN A 31 -0.11 15.15 -2.32
CA GLN A 31 -1.50 15.40 -1.91
C GLN A 31 -2.08 14.23 -1.12
N GLU A 32 -1.77 12.99 -1.53
CA GLU A 32 -2.22 11.76 -0.83
C GLU A 32 -1.56 11.58 0.55
N ILE A 33 -0.30 12.02 0.70
CA ILE A 33 0.50 11.87 1.92
C ILE A 33 1.04 13.23 2.41
N SER A 34 0.13 14.18 2.62
CA SER A 34 0.41 15.59 2.83
C SER A 34 1.21 15.94 4.10
N ASP A 35 1.30 15.02 5.06
CA ASP A 35 2.11 15.12 6.29
C ASP A 35 3.61 14.87 6.07
N VAL A 36 4.01 14.39 4.88
CA VAL A 36 5.41 14.13 4.55
C VAL A 36 6.05 15.33 3.87
N PRO A 37 7.15 15.91 4.42
CA PRO A 37 7.86 17.01 3.78
C PRO A 37 8.31 16.64 2.36
N GLN A 38 8.13 17.57 1.42
CA GLN A 38 8.41 17.35 0.00
C GLN A 38 9.83 16.83 -0.28
N THR A 39 10.84 17.38 0.42
CA THR A 39 12.23 16.95 0.29
C THR A 39 12.43 15.47 0.71
N SER A 40 11.72 15.04 1.75
CA SER A 40 11.71 13.64 2.20
C SER A 40 10.99 12.76 1.19
N LEU A 41 9.85 13.20 0.67
CA LEU A 41 9.08 12.49 -0.35
C LEU A 41 9.92 12.17 -1.58
N TYR A 42 10.60 13.15 -2.16
CA TYR A 42 11.46 12.93 -3.34
C TYR A 42 12.59 11.92 -3.06
N ARG A 43 13.19 11.95 -1.87
CA ARG A 43 14.20 10.96 -1.48
C ARG A 43 13.65 9.54 -1.48
N HIS A 44 12.42 9.36 -0.98
CA HIS A 44 11.77 8.04 -0.95
C HIS A 44 11.31 7.58 -2.33
N ILE A 45 10.80 8.49 -3.18
CA ILE A 45 10.49 8.20 -4.59
C ILE A 45 11.74 7.72 -5.32
N ASN A 46 12.87 8.44 -5.19
CA ASN A 46 14.12 8.04 -5.82
C ASN A 46 14.61 6.68 -5.31
N ALA A 47 14.52 6.41 -4.01
CA ALA A 47 14.89 5.11 -3.46
C ALA A 47 14.04 3.96 -4.03
N LEU A 48 12.73 4.17 -4.23
CA LEU A 48 11.84 3.19 -4.86
C LEU A 48 12.15 3.02 -6.36
N LEU A 49 12.50 4.10 -7.06
CA LEU A 49 12.90 4.08 -8.46
C LEU A 49 14.22 3.32 -8.65
N ASP A 50 15.25 3.66 -7.86
CA ASP A 50 16.56 3.00 -7.89
C ASP A 50 16.46 1.51 -7.52
N GLY A 51 15.52 1.17 -6.63
CA GLY A 51 15.23 -0.21 -6.24
C GLY A 51 14.33 -0.98 -7.21
N GLY A 52 13.88 -0.37 -8.31
CA GLY A 52 13.05 -1.02 -9.31
C GLY A 52 11.62 -1.35 -8.84
N ILE A 53 11.16 -0.71 -7.76
CA ILE A 53 9.79 -0.88 -7.25
C ILE A 53 8.80 -0.05 -8.05
N ILE A 54 9.24 1.14 -8.49
CA ILE A 54 8.48 2.03 -9.36
C ILE A 54 9.29 2.33 -10.63
N ARG A 55 8.60 2.79 -11.66
CA ARG A 55 9.20 3.22 -12.93
C ARG A 55 8.57 4.52 -13.40
N VAL A 56 9.29 5.28 -14.21
CA VAL A 56 8.73 6.42 -14.96
C VAL A 56 7.94 5.87 -16.14
N VAL A 57 6.68 6.30 -16.27
CA VAL A 57 5.78 5.88 -17.34
C VAL A 57 5.42 7.02 -18.28
N ASP A 58 5.59 8.28 -17.82
CA ASP A 58 5.30 9.46 -18.60
C ASP A 58 6.14 10.64 -18.10
N GLU A 59 6.34 11.65 -18.94
CA GLU A 59 7.00 12.91 -18.60
C GLU A 59 6.16 14.06 -19.11
N ARG A 60 5.77 14.97 -18.20
CA ARG A 60 4.89 16.10 -18.52
C ARG A 60 5.64 17.42 -18.42
N PRO A 61 5.64 18.26 -19.43
CA PRO A 61 6.23 19.59 -19.35
C PRO A 61 5.38 20.47 -18.43
N VAL A 62 6.01 21.05 -17.37
CA VAL A 62 5.35 21.94 -16.42
C VAL A 62 6.24 23.17 -16.20
N ARG A 63 5.78 24.35 -16.65
CA ARG A 63 6.42 25.67 -16.39
C ARG A 63 7.95 25.69 -16.56
N GLY A 64 8.47 25.10 -17.67
CA GLY A 64 9.89 25.11 -17.98
C GLY A 64 10.72 23.99 -17.33
N THR A 65 10.08 23.05 -16.66
CA THR A 65 10.66 21.82 -16.16
C THR A 65 9.84 20.60 -16.62
N VAL A 66 10.36 19.39 -16.41
CA VAL A 66 9.68 18.16 -16.75
C VAL A 66 9.29 17.45 -15.44
N GLU A 67 7.99 17.22 -15.26
CA GLU A 67 7.47 16.42 -14.14
C GLU A 67 7.30 14.98 -14.61
N LYS A 68 7.88 14.05 -13.85
CA LYS A 68 7.79 12.61 -14.12
C LYS A 68 6.53 12.02 -13.52
N VAL A 69 5.91 11.09 -14.25
CA VAL A 69 4.79 10.27 -13.77
C VAL A 69 5.32 8.88 -13.42
N TYR A 70 5.02 8.42 -12.22
CA TYR A 70 5.49 7.14 -11.70
C TYR A 70 4.36 6.12 -11.62
N ALA A 71 4.68 4.86 -11.89
CA ALA A 71 3.80 3.72 -11.68
C ALA A 71 4.55 2.59 -10.99
N LEU A 72 3.82 1.68 -10.33
CA LEU A 72 4.38 0.46 -9.80
C LEU A 72 4.88 -0.44 -10.93
N VAL A 73 5.99 -1.14 -10.67
CA VAL A 73 6.42 -2.26 -11.51
C VAL A 73 5.61 -3.48 -11.08
N GLU A 74 5.01 -4.17 -12.04
CA GLU A 74 4.19 -5.35 -11.78
C GLU A 74 4.97 -6.41 -10.99
N GLY A 75 4.37 -6.90 -9.92
CA GLY A 75 4.98 -7.89 -9.02
C GLY A 75 6.12 -7.36 -8.13
N ALA A 76 6.58 -6.12 -8.32
CA ALA A 76 7.71 -5.58 -7.54
C ALA A 76 7.40 -5.35 -6.05
N THR A 77 6.13 -5.20 -5.71
CA THR A 77 5.69 -5.04 -4.31
C THR A 77 5.46 -6.36 -3.58
N ARG A 78 5.59 -7.49 -4.29
CA ARG A 78 5.39 -8.82 -3.73
C ARG A 78 6.64 -9.26 -2.98
N ILE A 79 6.54 -9.48 -1.69
CA ILE A 79 7.58 -10.13 -0.89
C ILE A 79 7.40 -11.64 -1.05
N ARG A 80 8.46 -12.35 -1.41
CA ARG A 80 8.46 -13.79 -1.61
C ARG A 80 8.82 -14.49 -0.30
N ALA A 81 8.36 -15.72 -0.12
CA ALA A 81 8.65 -16.50 1.07
C ALA A 81 10.17 -16.71 1.27
N ASP A 82 10.90 -17.00 0.18
CA ASP A 82 12.36 -17.15 0.20
C ASP A 82 13.12 -15.87 0.61
N GLU A 83 12.55 -14.70 0.35
CA GLU A 83 13.10 -13.42 0.82
C GLU A 83 12.91 -13.23 2.34
N LEU A 84 11.88 -13.85 2.91
CA LEU A 84 11.58 -13.79 4.35
C LEU A 84 12.38 -14.84 5.16
N GLU A 85 12.70 -16.00 4.59
CA GLU A 85 13.44 -17.08 5.28
C GLU A 85 14.82 -16.65 5.81
N VAL A 86 15.43 -15.64 5.20
CA VAL A 86 16.76 -15.11 5.60
C VAL A 86 16.67 -13.90 6.54
N VAL A 87 15.46 -13.52 6.92
CA VAL A 87 15.20 -12.36 7.80
C VAL A 87 15.24 -12.82 9.25
N SER A 88 15.92 -12.08 10.12
CA SER A 88 15.93 -12.38 11.56
C SER A 88 14.57 -12.12 12.20
N ASP A 89 14.27 -12.79 13.32
CA ASP A 89 13.02 -12.58 14.08
C ASP A 89 12.86 -11.11 14.52
N GLU A 90 13.98 -10.44 14.86
CA GLU A 90 14.00 -9.02 15.22
C GLU A 90 13.57 -8.14 14.03
N ASP A 91 14.06 -8.45 12.83
CA ASP A 91 13.69 -7.73 11.61
C ASP A 91 12.23 -8.03 11.22
N HIS A 92 11.75 -9.27 11.38
CA HIS A 92 10.33 -9.60 11.19
C HIS A 92 9.43 -8.78 12.10
N LEU A 93 9.77 -8.69 13.39
CA LEU A 93 9.02 -7.86 14.34
C LEU A 93 9.07 -6.38 13.94
N ARG A 94 10.23 -5.88 13.54
CA ARG A 94 10.40 -4.49 13.05
C ARG A 94 9.51 -4.21 11.84
N TYR A 95 9.50 -5.10 10.86
CA TYR A 95 8.68 -4.96 9.65
C TYR A 95 7.18 -4.99 9.98
N PHE A 96 6.78 -5.87 10.90
CA PHE A 96 5.41 -5.93 11.35
C PHE A 96 4.99 -4.64 12.08
N MET A 97 5.84 -4.09 12.94
CA MET A 97 5.58 -2.81 13.60
C MET A 97 5.43 -1.66 12.59
N VAL A 98 6.23 -1.64 11.52
CA VAL A 98 6.10 -0.67 10.43
C VAL A 98 4.77 -0.82 9.71
N PHE A 99 4.35 -2.04 9.41
CA PHE A 99 3.06 -2.34 8.80
C PHE A 99 1.90 -1.86 9.69
N LEU A 100 1.91 -2.19 10.98
CA LEU A 100 0.90 -1.73 11.94
C LEU A 100 0.88 -0.20 12.05
N SER A 101 2.04 0.44 12.07
CA SER A 101 2.14 1.90 12.12
C SER A 101 1.52 2.57 10.90
N SER A 102 1.67 1.98 9.71
CA SER A 102 1.02 2.50 8.50
C SER A 102 -0.50 2.39 8.56
N LEU A 103 -1.03 1.26 9.06
CA LEU A 103 -2.47 1.07 9.25
C LEU A 103 -3.03 2.05 10.29
N LEU A 104 -2.30 2.25 11.39
CA LEU A 104 -2.70 3.21 12.43
C LEU A 104 -2.75 4.64 11.86
N GLN A 105 -1.76 5.02 11.04
CA GLN A 105 -1.73 6.32 10.36
C GLN A 105 -2.94 6.50 9.43
N ASP A 106 -3.22 5.50 8.59
CA ASP A 106 -4.36 5.54 7.66
C ASP A 106 -5.68 5.67 8.42
N PHE A 107 -5.83 4.92 9.51
CA PHE A 107 -7.02 4.96 10.35
C PHE A 107 -7.15 6.30 11.10
N SER A 108 -6.07 6.83 11.65
CA SER A 108 -6.07 8.15 12.30
C SER A 108 -6.46 9.25 11.31
N SER A 109 -5.89 9.23 10.10
CA SER A 109 -6.24 10.16 9.03
C SER A 109 -7.71 10.04 8.58
N TYR A 110 -8.27 8.82 8.60
CA TYR A 110 -9.69 8.61 8.34
C TYR A 110 -10.55 9.27 9.43
N LEU A 111 -10.22 9.06 10.70
CA LEU A 111 -10.96 9.65 11.82
C LEU A 111 -10.91 11.18 11.82
N GLU A 112 -9.75 11.76 11.51
CA GLU A 112 -9.58 13.22 11.42
C GLU A 112 -10.43 13.83 10.31
N ARG A 113 -10.47 13.21 9.13
CA ARG A 113 -11.26 13.70 7.99
C ARG A 113 -12.78 13.62 8.21
N HIS A 114 -13.23 12.68 9.04
CA HIS A 114 -14.65 12.40 9.29
C HIS A 114 -15.09 12.84 10.72
N GLN A 115 -14.38 13.79 11.33
CA GLN A 115 -14.79 14.33 12.63
C GLN A 115 -16.17 14.98 12.53
N GLY A 116 -17.06 14.59 13.47
CA GLY A 116 -18.42 15.13 13.54
C GLY A 116 -19.46 14.41 12.68
N GLU A 117 -19.10 13.45 11.86
CA GLU A 117 -20.04 12.61 11.14
C GLU A 117 -20.64 11.55 12.07
N THR A 118 -21.98 11.37 12.02
CA THR A 118 -22.71 10.49 12.95
C THR A 118 -22.44 9.00 12.66
N ASN A 119 -22.29 8.62 11.39
CA ASN A 119 -22.20 7.22 10.92
C ASN A 119 -20.82 6.90 10.31
N ARG A 120 -19.77 7.60 10.72
CA ARG A 120 -18.41 7.45 10.17
C ARG A 120 -17.81 6.05 10.30
N MET A 121 -18.30 5.24 11.25
CA MET A 121 -17.81 3.89 11.54
C MET A 121 -18.66 2.77 10.96
N ASP A 122 -19.78 3.09 10.28
CA ASP A 122 -20.71 2.08 9.78
C ASP A 122 -20.06 1.13 8.75
N ASP A 123 -19.07 1.63 8.00
CA ASP A 123 -18.34 0.86 6.99
C ASP A 123 -17.03 0.23 7.52
N SER A 124 -16.71 0.40 8.81
CA SER A 124 -15.47 -0.12 9.41
C SER A 124 -15.69 -1.48 10.06
N VAL A 125 -14.81 -2.43 9.77
CA VAL A 125 -14.87 -3.79 10.33
C VAL A 125 -13.60 -4.09 11.10
N TYR A 126 -13.75 -4.55 12.34
CA TYR A 126 -12.67 -5.09 13.17
C TYR A 126 -12.92 -6.58 13.35
N ALA A 127 -12.10 -7.42 12.74
CA ALA A 127 -12.25 -8.86 12.87
C ALA A 127 -10.93 -9.52 13.20
N LYS A 128 -10.94 -10.38 14.21
CA LYS A 128 -9.90 -11.35 14.50
C LYS A 128 -10.56 -12.71 14.67
N THR A 129 -10.08 -13.70 13.96
CA THR A 129 -10.63 -15.06 14.00
C THR A 129 -9.49 -16.08 14.04
N VAL A 130 -9.69 -17.17 14.75
CA VAL A 130 -8.82 -18.34 14.73
C VAL A 130 -9.43 -19.37 13.81
N LEU A 131 -8.66 -19.84 12.84
CA LEU A 131 -9.07 -20.87 11.88
C LEU A 131 -8.15 -22.07 12.04
N HIS A 132 -8.72 -23.26 11.99
CA HIS A 132 -7.97 -24.53 11.96
C HIS A 132 -7.94 -25.03 10.52
N LEU A 133 -6.80 -24.86 9.85
CA LEU A 133 -6.63 -25.13 8.43
C LEU A 133 -5.45 -26.09 8.21
N THR A 134 -5.56 -26.96 7.22
CA THR A 134 -4.38 -27.60 6.64
C THR A 134 -3.62 -26.59 5.79
N ASP A 135 -2.34 -26.91 5.45
CA ASP A 135 -1.53 -26.03 4.56
C ASP A 135 -2.24 -25.76 3.23
N ASP A 136 -2.86 -26.79 2.63
CA ASP A 136 -3.62 -26.67 1.39
C ASP A 136 -4.82 -25.73 1.55
N GLN A 137 -5.56 -25.84 2.65
CA GLN A 137 -6.70 -24.97 2.95
C GLN A 137 -6.25 -23.52 3.19
N TYR A 138 -5.13 -23.33 3.87
CA TYR A 138 -4.54 -22.00 4.07
C TYR A 138 -4.14 -21.37 2.74
N HIS A 139 -3.43 -22.09 1.88
CA HIS A 139 -3.06 -21.61 0.55
C HIS A 139 -4.28 -21.31 -0.32
N GLN A 140 -5.31 -22.15 -0.27
CA GLN A 140 -6.54 -21.92 -1.01
C GLN A 140 -7.27 -20.66 -0.53
N LEU A 141 -7.38 -20.45 0.77
CA LEU A 141 -8.02 -19.29 1.37
C LEU A 141 -7.30 -17.98 0.97
N THR A 142 -5.98 -17.95 1.10
CA THR A 142 -5.17 -16.77 0.76
C THR A 142 -5.24 -16.45 -0.74
N GLU A 143 -5.26 -17.46 -1.61
CA GLU A 143 -5.38 -17.27 -3.06
C GLU A 143 -6.80 -16.82 -3.46
N GLN A 144 -7.84 -17.32 -2.80
CA GLN A 144 -9.21 -16.85 -3.00
C GLN A 144 -9.37 -15.38 -2.60
N PHE A 145 -8.87 -14.99 -1.42
CA PHE A 145 -8.87 -13.59 -1.01
C PHE A 145 -8.17 -12.70 -2.04
N ARG A 146 -7.02 -13.13 -2.49
CA ARG A 146 -6.24 -12.40 -3.48
C ARG A 146 -6.98 -12.27 -4.81
N SER A 147 -7.57 -13.36 -5.32
CA SER A 147 -8.31 -13.35 -6.58
C SER A 147 -9.56 -12.45 -6.54
N LEU A 148 -10.18 -12.31 -5.38
CA LEU A 148 -11.30 -11.40 -5.16
C LEU A 148 -10.83 -9.94 -5.02
N ALA A 149 -9.70 -9.67 -4.38
CA ALA A 149 -9.23 -8.31 -4.12
C ALA A 149 -8.53 -7.67 -5.34
N LEU A 150 -7.68 -8.41 -6.07
CA LEU A 150 -6.87 -7.88 -7.16
C LEU A 150 -7.64 -7.17 -8.27
N PRO A 151 -8.80 -7.65 -8.76
CA PRO A 151 -9.58 -6.96 -9.78
C PRO A 151 -10.06 -5.57 -9.36
N HIS A 152 -10.11 -5.31 -8.05
CA HIS A 152 -10.55 -4.05 -7.46
C HIS A 152 -9.39 -3.17 -6.99
N ALA A 153 -8.14 -3.64 -7.07
CA ALA A 153 -6.96 -2.89 -6.63
C ALA A 153 -6.55 -1.77 -7.60
N ALA A 154 -6.94 -1.87 -8.87
CA ALA A 154 -6.72 -0.81 -9.87
C ALA A 154 -7.65 0.38 -9.64
N ALA A 155 -7.20 1.59 -10.05
CA ALA A 155 -8.09 2.75 -10.08
C ALA A 155 -9.31 2.44 -10.94
N PRO A 156 -10.51 2.87 -10.52
CA PRO A 156 -11.69 2.69 -11.34
C PRO A 156 -11.53 3.40 -12.68
N ASP A 157 -11.90 2.72 -13.76
CA ASP A 157 -12.15 3.41 -15.02
C ASP A 157 -13.20 4.48 -14.77
N GLU A 158 -12.93 5.70 -15.23
CA GLU A 158 -13.85 6.83 -15.14
C GLU A 158 -15.01 6.63 -16.12
N ASP A 159 -15.89 5.71 -15.81
CA ASP A 159 -17.21 5.65 -16.46
C ASP A 159 -18.14 6.62 -15.71
N PRO A 160 -18.49 7.77 -16.31
CA PRO A 160 -19.33 8.77 -15.64
C PRO A 160 -20.77 8.27 -15.38
N THR A 161 -21.16 7.12 -15.93
CA THR A 161 -22.50 6.52 -15.75
C THR A 161 -22.48 5.45 -14.65
N ALA A 162 -21.32 5.00 -14.20
CA ALA A 162 -21.19 4.01 -13.14
C ALA A 162 -21.41 4.66 -11.74
N PRO A 163 -21.95 3.91 -10.77
CA PRO A 163 -22.06 4.42 -9.41
C PRO A 163 -20.67 4.75 -8.84
N PRO A 164 -20.56 5.81 -8.03
CA PRO A 164 -19.29 6.24 -7.47
C PRO A 164 -18.67 5.12 -6.61
N LYS A 165 -17.40 4.78 -6.88
CA LYS A 165 -16.64 3.81 -6.10
C LYS A 165 -16.03 4.49 -4.88
N ARG A 166 -16.14 3.88 -3.71
CA ARG A 166 -15.43 4.29 -2.50
C ARG A 166 -14.12 3.53 -2.38
N ARG A 167 -13.11 4.19 -1.84
CA ARG A 167 -11.81 3.56 -1.54
C ARG A 167 -11.85 2.93 -0.15
N TYR A 168 -11.51 1.65 -0.07
CA TYR A 168 -11.37 0.92 1.19
C TYR A 168 -9.95 0.36 1.30
N THR A 169 -9.36 0.41 2.49
CA THR A 169 -8.11 -0.26 2.80
C THR A 169 -8.41 -1.57 3.51
N PHE A 170 -7.99 -2.68 2.90
CA PHE A 170 -8.03 -4.01 3.51
C PHE A 170 -6.61 -4.42 3.88
N ALA A 171 -6.43 -4.90 5.11
CA ALA A 171 -5.19 -5.49 5.57
C ALA A 171 -5.45 -6.92 6.03
N LEU A 172 -4.70 -7.86 5.50
CA LEU A 172 -4.72 -9.27 5.91
C LEU A 172 -3.39 -9.61 6.53
N PHE A 173 -3.44 -10.19 7.72
CA PHE A 173 -2.29 -10.70 8.44
C PHE A 173 -2.65 -12.05 9.07
N SER A 174 -1.80 -13.05 8.90
CA SER A 174 -1.95 -14.36 9.49
C SER A 174 -0.71 -14.76 10.28
N ILE A 175 -0.91 -15.38 11.42
CA ILE A 175 0.13 -15.96 12.26
C ILE A 175 -0.17 -17.45 12.39
N PRO A 176 0.74 -18.37 12.01
CA PRO A 176 0.61 -19.76 12.39
C PRO A 176 0.72 -19.85 13.92
N GLU A 177 -0.21 -20.55 14.53
CA GLU A 177 -0.16 -20.92 15.96
C GLU A 177 0.15 -22.42 16.01
N ASP A 178 1.24 -22.80 16.68
CA ASP A 178 1.68 -24.20 16.88
C ASP A 178 0.75 -24.96 17.83
#